data_2beaa48b7272a83cfd2abd0a541b2151
#
_entry.id   2beaa48b7272a83cfd2abd0a541b2151
#
_cell.length_a   1.000
_cell.length_b   1.000
_cell.length_c   1.000
_cell.angle_alpha   90.00
_cell.angle_beta   90.00
_cell.angle_gamma   90.00
#
_symmetry.space_group_name_H-M   'P 1'
#
loop_
_entity.id
_entity.type
_entity.pdbx_description
1 polymer ?
#
loop_
_entity_poly.entity_id
_entity_poly.type
_entity_poly.pdbx_seq_one_letter_code
_entity_poly.pdbx_strand_id
1 'polypeptide(L)'
;MKTILVVLDGLSNQVAQHAMGYLFAECAQGNGQYYTLTCELPSLSRPLYECILTGIPPVRSGIIHNGVSRLSNQRSIFHYARAAGLTTAAAAYHWVSELYNQSPFNAARDRHTVAPDLPIQYGHFYWDDGYPDSHLFEDAESLRLRHDPDFLLIHPMNIDDAGHKHSLSSPQYRNRARMADGYLSQWMPDWLAAGYQVIVTADHGMNDDRSHGGILPEETQVPLFVFGKGFSLQPDLQPQQTELCGIVCSLLGVEHDKPVCHALLAEPQ
;
A
#
# COMPACT_ATOMS: atom_id res chain seq x y z
N MET A 1 14.22 10.49 -2.76
CA MET A 1 14.37 9.16 -3.44
C MET A 1 13.03 8.76 -4.00
N LYS A 2 12.96 8.02 -5.11
CA LYS A 2 11.69 7.49 -5.61
C LYS A 2 11.18 6.38 -4.71
N THR A 3 9.87 6.24 -4.57
CA THR A 3 9.27 5.25 -3.65
C THR A 3 8.09 4.54 -4.29
N ILE A 4 8.06 3.22 -4.17
CA ILE A 4 6.90 2.37 -4.48
C ILE A 4 6.32 1.87 -3.16
N LEU A 5 5.02 2.08 -2.97
CA LEU A 5 4.24 1.54 -1.86
C LEU A 5 3.28 0.49 -2.41
N VAL A 6 3.42 -0.75 -1.97
CA VAL A 6 2.51 -1.85 -2.29
C VAL A 6 1.65 -2.14 -1.08
N VAL A 7 0.34 -2.03 -1.22
CA VAL A 7 -0.64 -2.37 -0.19
C VAL A 7 -1.43 -3.59 -0.65
N LEU A 8 -1.09 -4.75 -0.10
CA LEU A 8 -1.74 -6.03 -0.39
C LEU A 8 -3.02 -6.13 0.44
N ASP A 9 -4.17 -5.78 -0.16
CA ASP A 9 -5.44 -5.72 0.55
C ASP A 9 -5.77 -7.04 1.24
N GLY A 10 -6.11 -6.95 2.53
CA GLY A 10 -6.58 -8.06 3.32
C GLY A 10 -5.52 -9.10 3.71
N LEU A 11 -4.21 -8.84 3.56
CA LEU A 11 -3.18 -9.82 3.89
C LEU A 11 -2.87 -9.86 5.39
N SER A 12 -3.34 -10.91 6.06
CA SER A 12 -2.98 -11.20 7.45
C SER A 12 -1.48 -11.48 7.61
N ASN A 13 -0.88 -10.96 8.67
CA ASN A 13 0.52 -11.22 9.02
C ASN A 13 0.83 -12.71 9.18
N GLN A 14 -0.08 -13.46 9.79
CA GLN A 14 0.03 -14.90 9.97
C GLN A 14 0.23 -15.64 8.64
N VAL A 15 -0.53 -15.28 7.61
CA VAL A 15 -0.41 -15.92 6.29
C VAL A 15 0.80 -15.39 5.53
N ALA A 16 1.15 -14.11 5.67
CA ALA A 16 2.37 -13.57 5.09
C ALA A 16 3.62 -14.36 5.52
N GLN A 17 3.75 -14.67 6.81
CA GLN A 17 4.88 -15.44 7.36
C GLN A 17 5.04 -16.84 6.76
N HIS A 18 3.96 -17.42 6.21
CA HIS A 18 3.96 -18.78 5.65
C HIS A 18 3.88 -18.83 4.13
N ALA A 19 3.54 -17.73 3.49
CA ALA A 19 3.24 -17.70 2.06
C ALA A 19 4.17 -16.81 1.22
N MET A 20 4.82 -15.79 1.83
CA MET A 20 5.61 -14.80 1.11
C MET A 20 7.11 -15.16 1.13
N GLY A 21 7.46 -16.30 0.52
CA GLY A 21 8.79 -16.87 0.57
C GLY A 21 9.89 -16.02 -0.06
N TYR A 22 9.59 -15.30 -1.14
CA TYR A 22 10.54 -14.40 -1.80
C TYR A 22 10.92 -13.23 -0.90
N LEU A 23 9.92 -12.51 -0.36
CA LEU A 23 10.20 -11.35 0.50
C LEU A 23 10.97 -11.74 1.77
N PHE A 24 10.62 -12.89 2.39
CA PHE A 24 11.37 -13.39 3.54
C PHE A 24 12.79 -13.83 3.18
N ALA A 25 13.01 -14.41 2.00
CA ALA A 25 14.35 -14.77 1.54
C ALA A 25 15.22 -13.52 1.34
N GLU A 26 14.68 -12.44 0.76
CA GLU A 26 15.39 -11.17 0.61
C GLU A 26 15.75 -10.55 1.98
N CYS A 27 14.84 -10.61 2.96
CA CYS A 27 15.12 -10.15 4.31
C CYS A 27 16.21 -11.00 4.98
N ALA A 28 16.17 -12.32 4.82
CA ALA A 28 17.18 -13.24 5.36
C ALA A 28 18.58 -13.03 4.75
N GLN A 29 18.65 -12.51 3.52
CA GLN A 29 19.90 -12.13 2.86
C GLN A 29 20.40 -10.73 3.25
N GLY A 30 19.64 -9.98 4.05
CA GLY A 30 20.00 -8.63 4.47
C GLY A 30 19.66 -7.54 3.42
N ASN A 31 18.89 -7.88 2.38
CA ASN A 31 18.47 -6.93 1.34
C ASN A 31 17.28 -6.07 1.78
N GLY A 32 16.61 -6.45 2.87
CA GLY A 32 15.45 -5.77 3.42
C GLY A 32 15.19 -6.16 4.87
N GLN A 33 14.12 -5.65 5.44
CA GLN A 33 13.70 -5.95 6.82
C GLN A 33 12.20 -6.15 6.88
N TYR A 34 11.78 -7.10 7.72
CA TYR A 34 10.39 -7.39 8.02
C TYR A 34 10.02 -6.93 9.43
N TYR A 35 8.80 -6.37 9.54
CA TYR A 35 8.17 -5.98 10.80
C TYR A 35 6.71 -6.42 10.81
N THR A 36 6.11 -6.49 12.01
CA THR A 36 4.67 -6.62 12.18
C THR A 36 4.09 -5.27 12.52
N LEU A 37 3.07 -4.83 11.78
CA LEU A 37 2.23 -3.68 12.13
C LEU A 37 0.94 -4.14 12.79
N THR A 38 0.42 -3.31 13.69
CA THR A 38 -0.99 -3.37 14.08
C THR A 38 -1.73 -2.26 13.33
N CYS A 39 -2.75 -2.61 12.56
CA CYS A 39 -3.53 -1.62 11.83
C CYS A 39 -4.43 -0.81 12.79
N GLU A 40 -4.82 0.38 12.34
CA GLU A 40 -5.80 1.20 13.04
C GLU A 40 -7.21 0.58 12.97
N LEU A 41 -8.15 1.12 13.75
CA LEU A 41 -9.52 0.63 13.79
C LEU A 41 -10.51 1.67 13.21
N PRO A 42 -11.59 1.19 12.57
CA PRO A 42 -11.93 -0.19 12.25
C PRO A 42 -11.01 -0.78 11.18
N SER A 43 -10.77 -2.10 11.23
CA SER A 43 -9.95 -2.83 10.26
C SER A 43 -10.71 -3.02 8.93
N LEU A 44 -11.03 -1.91 8.27
CA LEU A 44 -11.77 -1.80 7.03
C LEU A 44 -10.94 -1.10 5.94
N SER A 45 -11.10 -1.53 4.71
CA SER A 45 -10.23 -1.14 3.60
C SER A 45 -10.18 0.38 3.36
N ARG A 46 -11.31 1.04 3.04
CA ARG A 46 -11.31 2.48 2.75
C ARG A 46 -10.80 3.33 3.93
N PRO A 47 -11.21 3.12 5.18
CA PRO A 47 -10.62 3.78 6.34
C PRO A 47 -9.11 3.63 6.44
N LEU A 48 -8.59 2.43 6.15
CA LEU A 48 -7.16 2.16 6.30
C LEU A 48 -6.33 2.58 5.08
N TYR A 49 -6.89 2.62 3.87
CA TYR A 49 -6.24 3.34 2.75
C TYR A 49 -6.00 4.80 3.12
N GLU A 50 -7.02 5.46 3.64
CA GLU A 50 -6.91 6.85 4.12
C GLU A 50 -5.85 6.96 5.22
N CYS A 51 -5.85 6.06 6.20
CA CYS A 51 -4.87 6.06 7.28
C CYS A 51 -3.43 5.92 6.77
N ILE A 52 -3.17 4.92 5.92
CA ILE A 52 -1.84 4.68 5.34
C ILE A 52 -1.36 5.87 4.52
N LEU A 53 -2.25 6.44 3.69
CA LEU A 53 -1.88 7.48 2.74
C LEU A 53 -1.85 8.89 3.34
N THR A 54 -2.47 9.10 4.52
CA THR A 54 -2.52 10.43 5.17
C THR A 54 -1.84 10.50 6.53
N GLY A 55 -1.56 9.35 7.16
CA GLY A 55 -1.05 9.29 8.54
C GLY A 55 -2.08 9.68 9.59
N ILE A 56 -3.37 9.70 9.25
CA ILE A 56 -4.46 10.11 10.15
C ILE A 56 -5.36 8.91 10.45
N PRO A 57 -5.56 8.55 11.74
CA PRO A 57 -6.41 7.42 12.07
C PRO A 57 -7.88 7.68 11.69
N PRO A 58 -8.67 6.62 11.40
CA PRO A 58 -10.05 6.74 10.91
C PRO A 58 -10.95 7.62 11.77
N VAL A 59 -10.82 7.54 13.08
CA VAL A 59 -11.61 8.36 14.04
C VAL A 59 -11.38 9.86 13.90
N ARG A 60 -10.27 10.28 13.31
CA ARG A 60 -9.90 11.68 13.09
C ARG A 60 -10.14 12.13 11.65
N SER A 61 -9.94 11.27 10.67
CA SER A 61 -10.22 11.59 9.26
C SER A 61 -11.72 11.63 8.97
N GLY A 62 -12.52 10.89 9.76
CA GLY A 62 -13.95 10.70 9.53
C GLY A 62 -14.26 9.72 8.41
N ILE A 63 -13.25 9.08 7.79
CA ILE A 63 -13.44 7.95 6.89
C ILE A 63 -13.43 6.69 7.76
N ILE A 64 -14.58 6.34 8.33
CA ILE A 64 -14.72 5.29 9.34
C ILE A 64 -15.44 4.04 8.82
N HIS A 65 -15.87 4.04 7.56
CA HIS A 65 -16.61 2.95 6.95
C HIS A 65 -16.37 2.96 5.43
N ASN A 66 -16.41 1.78 4.79
CA ASN A 66 -16.21 1.65 3.35
C ASN A 66 -17.23 2.44 2.50
N GLY A 67 -18.42 2.70 3.03
CA GLY A 67 -19.46 3.50 2.40
C GLY A 67 -19.27 5.03 2.48
N VAL A 68 -18.23 5.54 3.13
CA VAL A 68 -17.95 6.99 3.17
C VAL A 68 -17.29 7.41 1.86
N SER A 69 -18.13 7.74 0.87
CA SER A 69 -17.68 8.14 -0.47
C SER A 69 -17.64 9.66 -0.58
N ARG A 70 -16.46 10.23 -0.43
CA ARG A 70 -16.14 11.65 -0.60
C ARG A 70 -14.65 11.86 -0.80
N LEU A 71 -14.26 13.01 -1.28
CA LEU A 71 -12.85 13.41 -1.22
C LEU A 71 -12.39 13.53 0.23
N SER A 72 -11.17 13.12 0.49
CA SER A 72 -10.52 13.31 1.79
C SER A 72 -10.35 14.81 2.07
N ASN A 73 -10.50 15.19 3.33
CA ASN A 73 -10.15 16.52 3.82
C ASN A 73 -8.71 16.54 4.42
N GLN A 74 -7.97 15.45 4.27
CA GLN A 74 -6.59 15.31 4.75
C GLN A 74 -5.61 15.39 3.59
N ARG A 75 -4.40 15.88 3.85
CA ARG A 75 -3.32 15.84 2.88
C ARG A 75 -2.70 14.44 2.87
N SER A 76 -2.67 13.80 1.70
CA SER A 76 -2.06 12.51 1.48
C SER A 76 -0.62 12.63 0.96
N ILE A 77 0.09 11.51 0.88
CA ILE A 77 1.40 11.40 0.21
C ILE A 77 1.36 12.07 -1.17
N PHE A 78 0.29 11.83 -1.96
CA PHE A 78 0.13 12.43 -3.27
C PHE A 78 0.12 13.97 -3.22
N HIS A 79 -0.57 14.55 -2.25
CA HIS A 79 -0.63 16.00 -2.09
C HIS A 79 0.73 16.60 -1.71
N TYR A 80 1.48 15.94 -0.81
CA TYR A 80 2.82 16.39 -0.42
C TYR A 80 3.80 16.29 -1.59
N ALA A 81 3.79 15.16 -2.31
CA ALA A 81 4.63 14.96 -3.49
C ALA A 81 4.34 16.01 -4.57
N ARG A 82 3.06 16.26 -4.86
CA ARG A 82 2.64 17.28 -5.85
C ARG A 82 3.04 18.70 -5.45
N ALA A 83 2.89 19.05 -4.18
CA ALA A 83 3.32 20.36 -3.66
C ALA A 83 4.82 20.61 -3.82
N ALA A 84 5.62 19.54 -3.81
CA ALA A 84 7.05 19.57 -4.06
C ALA A 84 7.44 19.43 -5.56
N GLY A 85 6.46 19.39 -6.46
CA GLY A 85 6.69 19.26 -7.91
C GLY A 85 7.04 17.84 -8.37
N LEU A 86 6.86 16.83 -7.51
CA LEU A 86 7.14 15.43 -7.84
C LEU A 86 6.00 14.80 -8.65
N THR A 87 6.34 13.76 -9.40
CA THR A 87 5.41 13.00 -10.22
C THR A 87 4.78 11.85 -9.44
N THR A 88 3.46 11.69 -9.55
CA THR A 88 2.67 10.70 -8.80
C THR A 88 1.90 9.78 -9.71
N ALA A 89 1.83 8.50 -9.34
CA ALA A 89 1.03 7.51 -10.04
C ALA A 89 0.38 6.50 -9.08
N ALA A 90 -0.70 5.86 -9.52
CA ALA A 90 -1.34 4.77 -8.79
C ALA A 90 -1.97 3.74 -9.74
N ALA A 91 -1.70 2.46 -9.51
CA ALA A 91 -2.47 1.33 -10.00
C ALA A 91 -3.23 0.75 -8.79
N ALA A 92 -4.54 1.02 -8.69
CA ALA A 92 -5.25 0.83 -7.44
C ALA A 92 -6.77 0.64 -7.62
N TYR A 93 -7.40 0.16 -6.56
CA TYR A 93 -8.85 0.13 -6.46
C TYR A 93 -9.44 1.55 -6.52
N HIS A 94 -10.57 1.72 -7.16
CA HIS A 94 -11.18 3.02 -7.46
C HIS A 94 -11.40 3.93 -6.24
N TRP A 95 -11.49 3.38 -5.05
CA TRP A 95 -11.62 4.16 -3.81
C TRP A 95 -10.45 5.10 -3.57
N VAL A 96 -9.27 4.76 -4.06
CA VAL A 96 -8.10 5.66 -3.98
C VAL A 96 -8.31 6.90 -4.84
N SER A 97 -8.88 6.74 -6.05
CA SER A 97 -9.29 7.88 -6.88
C SER A 97 -10.39 8.73 -6.22
N GLU A 98 -11.37 8.07 -5.59
CA GLU A 98 -12.44 8.78 -4.86
C GLU A 98 -11.94 9.56 -3.66
N LEU A 99 -10.91 9.07 -2.97
CA LEU A 99 -10.32 9.77 -1.83
C LEU A 99 -9.54 11.02 -2.23
N TYR A 100 -8.85 11.00 -3.38
CA TYR A 100 -7.87 12.06 -3.67
C TYR A 100 -8.06 12.81 -4.98
N ASN A 101 -8.71 12.23 -5.98
CA ASN A 101 -8.90 12.86 -7.29
C ASN A 101 -10.32 13.35 -7.51
N GLN A 102 -11.28 12.44 -7.58
CA GLN A 102 -12.68 12.80 -7.88
C GLN A 102 -13.67 11.81 -7.25
N SER A 103 -14.67 12.32 -6.54
CA SER A 103 -15.77 11.55 -5.97
C SER A 103 -17.11 12.11 -6.47
N PRO A 104 -18.06 11.25 -6.90
CA PRO A 104 -17.94 9.81 -7.05
C PRO A 104 -17.07 9.39 -8.24
N PHE A 105 -16.52 8.17 -8.20
CA PHE A 105 -15.78 7.58 -9.30
C PHE A 105 -16.69 7.35 -10.52
N ASN A 106 -16.16 7.68 -11.70
CA ASN A 106 -16.81 7.37 -12.98
C ASN A 106 -15.78 6.64 -13.86
N ALA A 107 -16.00 5.35 -14.11
CA ALA A 107 -15.04 4.52 -14.82
C ALA A 107 -14.68 5.02 -16.22
N ALA A 108 -15.65 5.61 -16.95
CA ALA A 108 -15.39 6.15 -18.28
C ALA A 108 -14.44 7.35 -18.26
N ARG A 109 -14.46 8.14 -17.18
CA ARG A 109 -13.62 9.32 -16.99
C ARG A 109 -12.33 9.02 -16.25
N ASP A 110 -12.39 8.20 -15.19
CA ASP A 110 -11.37 8.14 -14.14
C ASP A 110 -10.48 6.89 -14.21
N ARG A 111 -10.94 5.81 -14.90
CA ARG A 111 -10.20 4.53 -14.95
C ARG A 111 -8.75 4.70 -15.41
N HIS A 112 -8.55 5.48 -16.45
CA HIS A 112 -7.23 5.77 -17.02
C HIS A 112 -6.95 7.27 -16.89
N THR A 113 -6.50 7.67 -15.72
CA THR A 113 -6.22 9.06 -15.40
C THR A 113 -4.91 9.51 -16.02
N VAL A 114 -4.95 10.62 -16.76
CA VAL A 114 -3.81 11.44 -17.16
C VAL A 114 -4.21 12.89 -16.89
N ALA A 115 -3.85 13.39 -15.72
CA ALA A 115 -4.31 14.68 -15.23
C ALA A 115 -3.22 15.38 -14.41
N PRO A 116 -2.38 16.22 -15.03
CA PRO A 116 -1.24 16.85 -14.37
C PRO A 116 -1.59 17.68 -13.13
N ASP A 117 -2.81 18.18 -13.06
CA ASP A 117 -3.26 19.06 -11.97
C ASP A 117 -3.86 18.31 -10.78
N LEU A 118 -4.13 17.02 -10.91
CA LEU A 118 -4.69 16.20 -9.82
C LEU A 118 -3.59 15.68 -8.87
N PRO A 119 -3.95 15.35 -7.63
CA PRO A 119 -3.03 14.72 -6.68
C PRO A 119 -2.42 13.42 -7.20
N ILE A 120 -3.21 12.55 -7.85
CA ILE A 120 -2.72 11.38 -8.59
C ILE A 120 -2.75 11.75 -10.07
N GLN A 121 -1.58 12.03 -10.63
CA GLN A 121 -1.48 12.51 -12.02
C GLN A 121 -1.74 11.41 -13.04
N TYR A 122 -1.23 10.21 -12.76
CA TYR A 122 -1.32 9.05 -13.64
C TYR A 122 -1.94 7.89 -12.88
N GLY A 123 -3.07 7.37 -13.38
CA GLY A 123 -3.82 6.35 -12.68
C GLY A 123 -4.37 5.26 -13.57
N HIS A 124 -4.28 4.01 -13.12
CA HIS A 124 -5.08 2.91 -13.60
C HIS A 124 -5.92 2.40 -12.44
N PHE A 125 -7.23 2.68 -12.49
CA PHE A 125 -8.16 2.35 -11.39
C PHE A 125 -9.15 1.28 -11.82
N TYR A 126 -9.24 0.21 -11.03
CA TYR A 126 -10.21 -0.86 -11.22
C TYR A 126 -11.31 -0.81 -10.15
N TRP A 127 -12.45 -1.46 -10.40
CA TRP A 127 -13.62 -1.46 -9.49
C TRP A 127 -14.26 -2.84 -9.33
N ASP A 128 -13.66 -3.88 -9.88
CA ASP A 128 -14.06 -5.27 -9.71
C ASP A 128 -13.07 -5.94 -8.76
N ASP A 129 -13.54 -6.48 -7.64
CA ASP A 129 -12.69 -7.12 -6.63
C ASP A 129 -11.95 -8.34 -7.20
N GLY A 130 -12.49 -8.95 -8.26
CA GLY A 130 -11.86 -10.02 -9.01
C GLY A 130 -10.88 -9.57 -10.09
N TYR A 131 -10.63 -8.25 -10.28
CA TYR A 131 -9.63 -7.77 -11.24
C TYR A 131 -8.28 -8.44 -10.99
N PRO A 132 -7.69 -9.14 -11.99
CA PRO A 132 -6.52 -9.97 -11.72
C PRO A 132 -5.32 -9.15 -11.23
N ASP A 133 -4.73 -9.54 -10.12
CA ASP A 133 -3.50 -8.91 -9.61
C ASP A 133 -2.37 -8.93 -10.65
N SER A 134 -2.28 -10.00 -11.48
CA SER A 134 -1.32 -10.06 -12.58
C SER A 134 -1.45 -8.89 -13.55
N HIS A 135 -2.68 -8.48 -13.86
CA HIS A 135 -2.93 -7.33 -14.74
C HIS A 135 -2.64 -6.02 -14.02
N LEU A 136 -2.95 -5.94 -12.74
CA LEU A 136 -2.68 -4.74 -11.95
C LEU A 136 -1.17 -4.44 -11.84
N PHE A 137 -0.35 -5.48 -11.64
CA PHE A 137 1.11 -5.30 -11.63
C PHE A 137 1.64 -4.84 -13.00
N GLU A 138 1.07 -5.33 -14.12
CA GLU A 138 1.38 -4.83 -15.46
C GLU A 138 0.90 -3.39 -15.67
N ASP A 139 -0.27 -3.03 -15.14
CA ASP A 139 -0.74 -1.63 -15.13
C ASP A 139 0.24 -0.72 -14.38
N ALA A 140 0.73 -1.17 -13.22
CA ALA A 140 1.74 -0.44 -12.45
C ALA A 140 3.06 -0.29 -13.20
N GLU A 141 3.54 -1.35 -13.86
CA GLU A 141 4.74 -1.29 -14.71
C GLU A 141 4.54 -0.37 -15.91
N SER A 142 3.38 -0.39 -16.54
CA SER A 142 3.04 0.54 -17.62
C SER A 142 3.14 2.00 -17.15
N LEU A 143 2.61 2.31 -15.96
CA LEU A 143 2.73 3.65 -15.37
C LEU A 143 4.17 4.00 -15.04
N ARG A 144 4.92 3.07 -14.44
CA ARG A 144 6.33 3.27 -14.07
C ARG A 144 7.20 3.55 -15.30
N LEU A 145 7.08 2.74 -16.34
CA LEU A 145 7.90 2.87 -17.55
C LEU A 145 7.57 4.11 -18.37
N ARG A 146 6.29 4.52 -18.40
CA ARG A 146 5.85 5.65 -19.23
C ARG A 146 6.04 7.00 -18.55
N HIS A 147 5.91 7.06 -17.23
CA HIS A 147 5.83 8.33 -16.50
C HIS A 147 6.94 8.49 -15.46
N ASP A 148 7.70 7.43 -15.18
CA ASP A 148 8.83 7.42 -14.24
C ASP A 148 8.50 8.17 -12.92
N PRO A 149 7.39 7.82 -12.24
CA PRO A 149 6.88 8.57 -11.10
C PRO A 149 7.85 8.55 -9.93
N ASP A 150 7.88 9.63 -9.16
CA ASP A 150 8.62 9.69 -7.90
C ASP A 150 7.91 8.88 -6.82
N PHE A 151 6.57 8.87 -6.84
CA PHE A 151 5.73 8.04 -5.97
C PHE A 151 4.75 7.20 -6.78
N LEU A 152 4.79 5.88 -6.59
CA LEU A 152 3.86 4.92 -7.19
C LEU A 152 3.19 4.09 -6.09
N LEU A 153 1.85 4.14 -6.05
CA LEU A 153 1.04 3.22 -5.25
C LEU A 153 0.60 2.03 -6.10
N ILE A 154 0.76 0.82 -5.56
CA ILE A 154 0.24 -0.42 -6.15
C ILE A 154 -0.68 -1.09 -5.12
N HIS A 155 -1.96 -1.29 -5.48
CA HIS A 155 -2.95 -1.80 -4.54
C HIS A 155 -3.78 -2.93 -5.16
N PRO A 156 -3.31 -4.20 -5.05
CA PRO A 156 -4.04 -5.39 -5.48
C PRO A 156 -5.08 -5.83 -4.45
N MET A 157 -6.16 -6.52 -4.90
CA MET A 157 -7.32 -6.88 -4.10
C MET A 157 -7.56 -8.41 -3.98
N ASN A 158 -6.85 -9.24 -4.75
CA ASN A 158 -7.25 -10.64 -4.87
C ASN A 158 -7.03 -11.47 -3.60
N ILE A 159 -6.21 -11.01 -2.66
CA ILE A 159 -6.05 -11.69 -1.36
C ILE A 159 -7.32 -11.47 -0.53
N ASP A 160 -7.80 -10.24 -0.42
CA ASP A 160 -9.02 -9.89 0.28
C ASP A 160 -10.25 -10.59 -0.34
N ASP A 161 -10.41 -10.52 -1.66
CA ASP A 161 -11.47 -11.22 -2.39
C ASP A 161 -11.48 -12.73 -2.11
N ALA A 162 -10.30 -13.37 -2.07
CA ALA A 162 -10.21 -14.79 -1.71
C ALA A 162 -10.55 -15.04 -0.24
N GLY A 163 -10.20 -14.12 0.66
CA GLY A 163 -10.55 -14.18 2.07
C GLY A 163 -12.06 -14.17 2.28
N HIS A 164 -12.76 -13.25 1.64
CA HIS A 164 -14.22 -13.16 1.69
C HIS A 164 -14.93 -14.38 1.06
N LYS A 165 -14.36 -14.98 0.04
CA LYS A 165 -14.91 -16.15 -0.63
C LYS A 165 -14.63 -17.46 0.11
N HIS A 166 -13.45 -17.58 0.75
CA HIS A 166 -12.92 -18.88 1.17
C HIS A 166 -12.40 -18.93 2.61
N SER A 167 -12.28 -17.83 3.33
CA SER A 167 -11.71 -17.65 4.68
C SER A 167 -10.19 -17.58 4.77
N LEU A 168 -9.68 -17.11 5.91
CA LEU A 168 -8.27 -17.00 6.25
C LEU A 168 -7.50 -18.33 6.12
N SER A 169 -8.06 -19.42 6.66
CA SER A 169 -7.42 -20.74 6.71
C SER A 169 -7.46 -21.48 5.38
N SER A 170 -8.07 -20.93 4.33
CA SER A 170 -8.26 -21.59 3.05
C SER A 170 -6.96 -21.68 2.22
N PRO A 171 -6.80 -22.75 1.41
CA PRO A 171 -5.71 -22.80 0.43
C PRO A 171 -5.78 -21.69 -0.61
N GLN A 172 -6.99 -21.23 -0.96
CA GLN A 172 -7.22 -20.18 -1.95
C GLN A 172 -6.61 -18.85 -1.48
N TYR A 173 -6.87 -18.44 -0.24
CA TYR A 173 -6.30 -17.24 0.35
C TYR A 173 -4.77 -17.31 0.40
N ARG A 174 -4.19 -18.40 0.90
CA ARG A 174 -2.74 -18.61 0.91
C ARG A 174 -2.12 -18.59 -0.51
N ASN A 175 -2.83 -19.15 -1.50
CA ASN A 175 -2.34 -19.16 -2.87
C ASN A 175 -2.33 -17.74 -3.48
N ARG A 176 -3.30 -16.89 -3.16
CA ARG A 176 -3.27 -15.48 -3.59
C ARG A 176 -2.09 -14.72 -2.98
N ALA A 177 -1.77 -14.96 -1.71
CA ALA A 177 -0.56 -14.39 -1.09
C ALA A 177 0.71 -14.86 -1.80
N ARG A 178 0.84 -16.18 -2.11
CA ARG A 178 1.98 -16.71 -2.89
C ARG A 178 2.08 -16.12 -4.29
N MET A 179 0.94 -15.90 -4.96
CA MET A 179 0.92 -15.28 -6.27
C MET A 179 1.41 -13.82 -6.20
N ALA A 180 0.95 -13.06 -5.21
CA ALA A 180 1.42 -11.69 -4.99
C ALA A 180 2.93 -11.63 -4.73
N ASP A 181 3.46 -12.54 -3.91
CA ASP A 181 4.90 -12.70 -3.68
C ASP A 181 5.66 -13.03 -4.99
N GLY A 182 5.06 -13.86 -5.84
CA GLY A 182 5.59 -14.18 -7.18
C GLY A 182 5.65 -12.95 -8.10
N TYR A 183 4.62 -12.11 -8.13
CA TYR A 183 4.65 -10.85 -8.90
C TYR A 183 5.72 -9.89 -8.36
N LEU A 184 5.84 -9.78 -7.04
CA LEU A 184 6.91 -8.98 -6.42
C LEU A 184 8.29 -9.50 -6.79
N SER A 185 8.50 -10.82 -6.81
CA SER A 185 9.78 -11.41 -7.23
C SER A 185 10.14 -11.11 -8.69
N GLN A 186 9.15 -10.93 -9.53
CA GLN A 186 9.34 -10.57 -10.93
C GLN A 186 9.78 -9.11 -11.11
N TRP A 187 9.18 -8.17 -10.38
CA TRP A 187 9.33 -6.74 -10.65
C TRP A 187 10.24 -6.00 -9.68
N MET A 188 10.32 -6.44 -8.43
CA MET A 188 11.07 -5.72 -7.39
C MET A 188 12.56 -5.55 -7.69
N PRO A 189 13.27 -6.53 -8.31
CA PRO A 189 14.66 -6.32 -8.69
C PRO A 189 14.86 -5.12 -9.62
N ASP A 190 13.98 -4.95 -10.60
CA ASP A 190 14.05 -3.83 -11.54
C ASP A 190 13.69 -2.49 -10.86
N TRP A 191 12.74 -2.50 -9.93
CA TRP A 191 12.39 -1.31 -9.15
C TRP A 191 13.57 -0.82 -8.31
N LEU A 192 14.23 -1.74 -7.60
CA LEU A 192 15.41 -1.43 -6.78
C LEU A 192 16.59 -0.97 -7.65
N ALA A 193 16.82 -1.61 -8.80
CA ALA A 193 17.84 -1.20 -9.76
C ALA A 193 17.58 0.19 -10.34
N ALA A 194 16.31 0.56 -10.52
CA ALA A 194 15.88 1.91 -10.94
C ALA A 194 15.93 2.95 -9.80
N GLY A 195 16.36 2.57 -8.59
CA GLY A 195 16.56 3.48 -7.46
C GLY A 195 15.32 3.70 -6.59
N TYR A 196 14.25 2.94 -6.79
CA TYR A 196 13.08 3.00 -5.91
C TYR A 196 13.38 2.39 -4.55
N GLN A 197 12.84 3.02 -3.51
CA GLN A 197 12.63 2.41 -2.21
C GLN A 197 11.30 1.66 -2.27
N VAL A 198 11.23 0.44 -1.76
CA VAL A 198 10.03 -0.40 -1.84
C VAL A 198 9.51 -0.70 -0.45
N ILE A 199 8.23 -0.40 -0.24
CA ILE A 199 7.49 -0.75 0.98
C ILE A 199 6.37 -1.69 0.54
N VAL A 200 6.27 -2.85 1.19
CA VAL A 200 5.16 -3.80 1.00
C VAL A 200 4.47 -4.00 2.33
N THR A 201 3.19 -3.73 2.37
CA THR A 201 2.36 -3.89 3.58
C THR A 201 0.94 -4.34 3.21
N ALA A 202 0.07 -4.42 4.19
CA ALA A 202 -1.36 -4.59 4.02
C ALA A 202 -2.11 -3.52 4.81
N ASP A 203 -3.35 -3.28 4.47
CA ASP A 203 -4.22 -2.37 5.20
C ASP A 203 -4.80 -3.05 6.45
N HIS A 204 -5.32 -4.26 6.32
CA HIS A 204 -5.83 -5.15 7.37
C HIS A 204 -5.58 -6.61 7.00
N GLY A 205 -5.98 -7.53 7.88
CA GLY A 205 -5.97 -8.97 7.62
C GLY A 205 -7.37 -9.51 7.33
N MET A 206 -7.60 -10.77 7.68
CA MET A 206 -8.83 -11.52 7.41
C MET A 206 -9.05 -12.54 8.53
N ASN A 207 -10.32 -12.90 8.83
CA ASN A 207 -10.64 -13.94 9.78
C ASN A 207 -11.24 -15.19 9.10
N ASP A 208 -11.52 -16.23 9.89
CA ASP A 208 -12.11 -17.47 9.38
C ASP A 208 -13.62 -17.39 9.14
N ASP A 209 -14.28 -16.32 9.60
CA ASP A 209 -15.66 -16.00 9.28
C ASP A 209 -15.81 -15.28 7.92
N ARG A 210 -14.73 -15.20 7.12
CA ARG A 210 -14.67 -14.52 5.82
C ARG A 210 -14.92 -13.02 5.92
N SER A 211 -14.41 -12.41 6.98
CA SER A 211 -14.69 -11.02 7.32
C SER A 211 -13.48 -10.37 7.97
N HIS A 212 -13.56 -9.08 8.14
CA HIS A 212 -12.65 -8.21 8.89
C HIS A 212 -13.44 -6.98 9.35
N GLY A 213 -12.79 -6.04 10.02
CA GLY A 213 -13.44 -4.84 10.59
C GLY A 213 -13.47 -4.85 12.10
N GLY A 214 -13.10 -5.99 12.71
CA GLY A 214 -13.02 -6.19 14.15
C GLY A 214 -11.61 -5.99 14.71
N ILE A 215 -11.36 -6.67 15.83
CA ILE A 215 -10.15 -6.51 16.65
C ILE A 215 -9.34 -7.80 16.79
N LEU A 216 -9.70 -8.85 16.07
CA LEU A 216 -8.97 -10.12 16.14
C LEU A 216 -7.53 -9.92 15.62
N PRO A 217 -6.53 -10.59 16.20
CA PRO A 217 -5.15 -10.45 15.75
C PRO A 217 -4.96 -10.74 14.26
N GLU A 218 -5.66 -11.73 13.72
CA GLU A 218 -5.63 -12.07 12.30
C GLU A 218 -6.24 -11.00 11.38
N GLU A 219 -7.09 -10.11 11.92
CA GLU A 219 -7.63 -8.95 11.20
C GLU A 219 -6.73 -7.72 11.32
N THR A 220 -6.06 -7.56 12.46
CA THR A 220 -5.37 -6.31 12.80
C THR A 220 -3.86 -6.37 12.65
N GLN A 221 -3.25 -7.56 12.69
CA GLN A 221 -1.81 -7.71 12.47
C GLN A 221 -1.52 -7.93 10.99
N VAL A 222 -0.72 -7.03 10.43
CA VAL A 222 -0.33 -7.03 9.01
C VAL A 222 1.20 -7.00 8.87
N PRO A 223 1.75 -7.50 7.75
CA PRO A 223 3.18 -7.43 7.51
C PRO A 223 3.61 -6.03 7.08
N LEU A 224 4.84 -5.67 7.38
CA LEU A 224 5.56 -4.57 6.75
C LEU A 224 6.95 -5.08 6.32
N PHE A 225 7.23 -4.98 5.03
CA PHE A 225 8.55 -5.22 4.46
C PHE A 225 9.09 -3.92 3.86
N VAL A 226 10.37 -3.66 4.05
CA VAL A 226 11.06 -2.50 3.51
C VAL A 226 12.34 -2.92 2.80
N PHE A 227 12.59 -2.34 1.61
CA PHE A 227 13.75 -2.63 0.77
C PHE A 227 14.30 -1.35 0.16
N GLY A 228 15.62 -1.27 0.09
CA GLY A 228 16.32 -0.14 -0.52
C GLY A 228 17.21 0.61 0.47
N LYS A 229 18.04 1.49 -0.05
CA LYS A 229 19.09 2.22 0.70
C LYS A 229 18.55 3.28 1.66
N GLY A 230 17.28 3.66 1.52
CA GLY A 230 16.62 4.65 2.37
C GLY A 230 16.21 4.11 3.74
N PHE A 231 16.40 2.80 4.00
CA PHE A 231 16.02 2.16 5.26
C PHE A 231 17.24 1.77 6.09
N SER A 232 17.09 1.88 7.41
CA SER A 232 18.15 1.51 8.36
C SER A 232 18.33 0.00 8.53
N LEU A 233 17.31 -0.79 8.16
CA LEU A 233 17.20 -2.24 8.35
C LEU A 233 17.44 -2.69 9.80
N GLN A 234 17.21 -1.82 10.78
CA GLN A 234 17.32 -2.19 12.19
C GLN A 234 16.20 -3.15 12.56
N PRO A 235 16.50 -4.32 13.17
CA PRO A 235 15.48 -5.21 13.70
C PRO A 235 14.79 -4.60 14.93
N ASP A 236 13.72 -5.21 15.39
CA ASP A 236 13.02 -4.90 16.66
C ASP A 236 12.36 -3.50 16.74
N LEU A 237 12.26 -2.78 15.63
CA LEU A 237 11.45 -1.56 15.58
C LEU A 237 9.97 -1.90 15.62
N GLN A 238 9.18 -0.93 16.10
CA GLN A 238 7.71 -1.04 16.20
C GLN A 238 7.03 0.11 15.45
N PRO A 239 7.17 0.17 14.11
CA PRO A 239 6.52 1.22 13.33
C PRO A 239 5.01 1.11 13.44
N GLN A 240 4.32 2.26 13.32
CA GLN A 240 2.86 2.34 13.38
C GLN A 240 2.29 2.53 11.98
N GLN A 241 1.06 2.07 11.73
CA GLN A 241 0.40 2.26 10.43
C GLN A 241 0.24 3.76 10.10
N THR A 242 -0.02 4.60 11.09
CA THR A 242 -0.11 6.06 10.93
C THR A 242 1.21 6.74 10.57
N GLU A 243 2.35 6.07 10.71
CA GLU A 243 3.66 6.61 10.35
C GLU A 243 4.05 6.37 8.89
N LEU A 244 3.33 5.49 8.17
CA LEU A 244 3.67 5.13 6.79
C LEU A 244 3.64 6.34 5.84
N CYS A 245 2.67 7.23 5.99
CA CYS A 245 2.62 8.48 5.21
C CYS A 245 3.90 9.31 5.41
N GLY A 246 4.28 9.54 6.67
CA GLY A 246 5.47 10.32 7.00
C GLY A 246 6.77 9.65 6.55
N ILE A 247 6.87 8.33 6.67
CA ILE A 247 8.01 7.55 6.17
C ILE A 247 8.18 7.74 4.66
N VAL A 248 7.09 7.59 3.88
CA VAL A 248 7.15 7.79 2.41
C VAL A 248 7.50 9.24 2.07
N CYS A 249 6.88 10.22 2.72
CA CYS A 249 7.19 11.64 2.51
C CYS A 249 8.67 11.95 2.82
N SER A 250 9.21 11.39 3.89
CA SER A 250 10.63 11.54 4.25
C SER A 250 11.56 10.91 3.20
N LEU A 251 11.23 9.72 2.68
CA LEU A 251 11.98 9.08 1.59
C LEU A 251 11.95 9.91 0.31
N LEU A 252 10.80 10.52 -0.01
CA LEU A 252 10.66 11.42 -1.15
C LEU A 252 11.41 12.74 -0.95
N GLY A 253 11.81 13.07 0.28
CA GLY A 253 12.48 14.33 0.62
C GLY A 253 11.54 15.53 0.59
N VAL A 254 10.25 15.33 0.83
CA VAL A 254 9.24 16.40 0.85
C VAL A 254 8.96 16.86 2.27
N GLU A 255 8.68 18.16 2.43
CA GLU A 255 8.26 18.73 3.71
C GLU A 255 6.85 18.25 4.07
N HIS A 256 6.67 17.78 5.31
CA HIS A 256 5.39 17.27 5.81
C HIS A 256 5.26 17.41 7.33
N ASP A 257 4.05 17.25 7.84
CA ASP A 257 3.68 17.34 9.27
C ASP A 257 3.22 15.98 9.86
N LYS A 258 3.56 14.87 9.20
CA LYS A 258 3.06 13.53 9.56
C LYS A 258 3.99 12.81 10.53
N PRO A 259 3.43 11.93 11.41
CA PRO A 259 4.25 11.06 12.25
C PRO A 259 5.24 10.22 11.43
N VAL A 260 6.42 9.99 11.97
CA VAL A 260 7.49 9.21 11.31
C VAL A 260 8.20 8.32 12.33
N CYS A 261 8.37 7.06 12.02
CA CYS A 261 9.34 6.20 12.68
C CYS A 261 10.74 6.54 12.12
N HIS A 262 11.41 7.54 12.68
CA HIS A 262 12.72 7.99 12.20
C HIS A 262 13.78 6.89 12.24
N ALA A 263 13.72 5.98 13.23
CA ALA A 263 14.65 4.86 13.33
C ALA A 263 14.54 3.87 12.16
N LEU A 264 13.43 3.85 11.43
CA LEU A 264 13.25 3.02 10.24
C LEU A 264 14.04 3.56 9.03
N LEU A 265 14.33 4.85 9.01
CA LEU A 265 15.01 5.51 7.90
C LEU A 265 16.54 5.45 8.07
N ALA A 266 17.25 5.30 6.96
CA ALA A 266 18.70 5.45 6.96
C ALA A 266 19.11 6.89 7.30
N GLU A 267 20.23 7.06 7.98
CA GLU A 267 20.80 8.39 8.17
C GLU A 267 21.13 9.04 6.82
N PRO A 268 20.92 10.34 6.67
CA PRO A 268 21.35 11.07 5.46
C PRO A 268 22.86 10.87 5.26
N GLN A 269 23.25 10.41 4.09
CA GLN A 269 24.66 10.28 3.69
C GLN A 269 25.26 11.64 3.32
#